data_422e88d879ac631382b5c111ee2247ae
#
_entry.id   422e88d879ac631382b5c111ee2247ae
#
_cell.length_a   1.000
_cell.length_b   1.000
_cell.length_c   1.000
_cell.angle_alpha   90.00
_cell.angle_beta   90.00
_cell.angle_gamma   90.00
#
_symmetry.space_group_name_H-M   'P 1'
#
loop_
_entity.id
_entity.type
_entity.pdbx_description
1 polymer ?
#
loop_
_entity_poly.entity_id
_entity_poly.type
_entity_poly.pdbx_seq_one_letter_code
_entity_poly.pdbx_strand_id
1 'polypeptide(L)'
;MNNLNLVFFCLLFLSFAGFSQTTSLPVSKHRCIVIAHRGDHTNAPENTLAAYQHTIEDGADFVEIDLRTTKDSQLVIMHNNTIDHMTGRQGQVSDFLFDSIRQIKVREPLHPEWGLHAIPTFKEVLQLCKGKINIYLDFKDAAVEQTYKEIVTAGMENNVVVYINEPHQFEEWGTIAPNIPLMISLPKAIKTKAEMVQLLETFNIDILDGDYTEYNTETVLAAKEKKVPVWADIQSPDEGPDQWNAVLTMGLAGLQSDHPKALIDFLIARGIR
;
A
#
# COMPACT_ATOMS: atom_id res chain seq x y z
N MET A 1 -23.29 -21.42 -5.31
CA MET A 1 -23.94 -21.08 -4.04
C MET A 1 -22.89 -20.37 -3.18
N ASN A 2 -22.87 -19.11 -2.84
CA ASN A 2 -23.87 -18.05 -2.80
C ASN A 2 -23.23 -16.71 -3.19
N ASN A 3 -23.88 -15.99 -4.10
CA ASN A 3 -23.65 -14.59 -4.37
C ASN A 3 -24.19 -13.76 -3.19
N LEU A 4 -23.37 -13.28 -2.29
CA LEU A 4 -23.84 -12.42 -1.21
C LEU A 4 -22.91 -11.27 -0.80
N ASN A 5 -21.93 -10.90 -1.61
CA ASN A 5 -21.06 -9.76 -1.28
C ASN A 5 -21.22 -8.53 -2.21
N LEU A 6 -22.38 -8.39 -2.88
CA LEU A 6 -22.60 -7.31 -3.86
C LEU A 6 -23.63 -6.24 -3.40
N VAL A 7 -24.02 -6.16 -2.15
CA VAL A 7 -25.18 -5.33 -1.75
C VAL A 7 -24.86 -4.26 -0.70
N PHE A 8 -23.63 -4.08 -0.24
CA PHE A 8 -23.38 -3.19 0.92
C PHE A 8 -22.77 -1.80 0.60
N PHE A 9 -22.69 -1.41 -0.66
CA PHE A 9 -22.19 -0.06 -0.99
C PHE A 9 -23.29 0.96 -1.38
N CYS A 10 -24.54 0.62 -1.19
CA CYS A 10 -25.68 1.53 -1.40
C CYS A 10 -26.48 1.66 -0.12
N LEU A 11 -26.54 2.85 0.42
CA LEU A 11 -27.43 3.40 1.44
C LEU A 11 -26.78 3.78 2.77
N LEU A 12 -26.07 4.92 2.73
CA LEU A 12 -26.10 5.86 3.88
C LEU A 12 -25.89 7.26 3.30
N PHE A 13 -26.95 7.88 2.85
CA PHE A 13 -26.99 9.32 2.57
C PHE A 13 -26.98 10.07 3.90
N LEU A 14 -25.79 10.41 4.39
CA LEU A 14 -25.63 11.52 5.32
C LEU A 14 -24.89 12.62 4.56
N SER A 15 -25.58 13.73 4.35
CA SER A 15 -25.03 14.94 3.75
C SER A 15 -23.92 15.47 4.65
N PHE A 16 -22.68 15.07 4.40
CA PHE A 16 -21.55 15.78 4.96
C PHE A 16 -21.30 17.01 4.10
N ALA A 17 -21.54 18.19 4.67
CA ALA A 17 -21.02 19.44 4.13
C ALA A 17 -19.47 19.34 4.18
N GLY A 18 -18.89 18.97 3.02
CA GLY A 18 -17.47 18.70 2.91
C GLY A 18 -16.64 19.91 3.20
N PHE A 19 -15.82 19.85 4.22
CA PHE A 19 -14.55 20.55 4.18
C PHE A 19 -13.71 19.82 3.13
N SER A 20 -13.63 20.37 1.93
CA SER A 20 -12.66 19.96 0.91
C SER A 20 -11.29 20.42 1.38
N GLN A 21 -10.70 19.70 2.31
CA GLN A 21 -9.28 19.81 2.59
C GLN A 21 -8.61 18.93 1.50
N THR A 22 -7.97 19.55 0.53
CA THR A 22 -7.17 18.83 -0.45
C THR A 22 -5.97 18.28 0.27
N THR A 23 -5.96 16.97 0.49
CA THR A 23 -4.78 16.25 0.99
C THR A 23 -3.65 16.39 -0.01
N SER A 24 -2.45 16.64 0.50
CA SER A 24 -1.26 16.73 -0.35
C SER A 24 -0.60 15.35 -0.41
N LEU A 25 -0.49 14.78 -1.59
CA LEU A 25 0.24 13.52 -1.77
C LEU A 25 1.71 13.70 -1.42
N PRO A 26 2.37 12.68 -0.86
CA PRO A 26 3.81 12.68 -0.64
C PRO A 26 4.57 13.00 -1.93
N VAL A 27 5.61 13.82 -1.81
CA VAL A 27 6.37 14.27 -2.96
C VAL A 27 7.19 13.10 -3.53
N SER A 28 7.04 12.83 -4.81
CA SER A 28 7.92 11.97 -5.58
C SER A 28 8.75 12.81 -6.56
N LYS A 29 9.97 12.34 -6.85
CA LYS A 29 10.86 12.93 -7.85
C LYS A 29 10.51 12.51 -9.28
N HIS A 30 9.72 11.45 -9.42
CA HIS A 30 9.45 10.79 -10.68
C HIS A 30 7.98 10.93 -11.10
N ARG A 31 7.74 10.94 -12.41
CA ARG A 31 6.39 11.02 -12.97
C ARG A 31 5.66 9.67 -12.89
N CYS A 32 6.38 8.58 -13.10
CA CYS A 32 5.91 7.23 -12.89
C CYS A 32 6.46 6.76 -11.55
N ILE A 33 5.58 6.57 -10.59
CA ILE A 33 5.91 6.17 -9.23
C ILE A 33 6.14 4.66 -9.22
N VAL A 34 7.22 4.22 -8.60
CA VAL A 34 7.49 2.81 -8.34
C VAL A 34 7.31 2.54 -6.85
N ILE A 35 6.42 1.59 -6.55
CA ILE A 35 6.11 1.13 -5.21
C ILE A 35 6.65 -0.29 -5.09
N ALA A 36 7.53 -0.55 -4.12
CA ALA A 36 8.03 -1.90 -3.86
C ALA A 36 7.06 -2.63 -2.93
N HIS A 37 6.34 -3.62 -3.45
CA HIS A 37 5.40 -4.46 -2.73
C HIS A 37 6.13 -5.26 -1.65
N ARG A 38 5.81 -5.02 -0.37
CA ARG A 38 6.47 -5.61 0.81
C ARG A 38 8.00 -5.41 0.85
N GLY A 39 8.49 -4.34 0.20
CA GLY A 39 9.90 -4.07 -0.04
C GLY A 39 10.48 -4.84 -1.23
N ASP A 40 11.77 -4.59 -1.57
CA ASP A 40 12.47 -5.44 -2.55
C ASP A 40 12.77 -6.81 -1.92
N HIS A 41 11.85 -7.73 -2.15
CA HIS A 41 11.93 -9.10 -1.67
C HIS A 41 12.54 -10.07 -2.69
N THR A 42 13.25 -9.53 -3.69
CA THR A 42 14.08 -10.34 -4.59
C THR A 42 15.46 -10.67 -4.02
N ASN A 43 15.83 -9.96 -2.93
CA ASN A 43 17.15 -10.10 -2.27
C ASN A 43 17.07 -10.24 -0.74
N ALA A 44 15.88 -10.23 -0.17
CA ALA A 44 15.63 -10.41 1.27
C ALA A 44 14.20 -10.90 1.48
N PRO A 45 13.85 -11.50 2.62
CA PRO A 45 12.47 -11.88 2.89
C PRO A 45 11.54 -10.66 2.91
N GLU A 46 10.33 -10.80 2.34
CA GLU A 46 9.30 -9.76 2.34
C GLU A 46 9.03 -9.19 3.73
N ASN A 47 8.55 -7.95 3.79
CA ASN A 47 8.16 -7.31 5.05
C ASN A 47 9.26 -7.33 6.13
N THR A 48 10.53 -7.20 5.72
CA THR A 48 11.68 -7.07 6.63
C THR A 48 12.40 -5.73 6.43
N LEU A 49 13.13 -5.27 7.46
CA LEU A 49 13.97 -4.08 7.35
C LEU A 49 15.04 -4.22 6.26
N ALA A 50 15.48 -5.46 5.94
CA ALA A 50 16.43 -5.72 4.87
C ALA A 50 15.80 -5.46 3.50
N ALA A 51 14.60 -5.98 3.23
CA ALA A 51 13.87 -5.71 1.99
C ALA A 51 13.60 -4.22 1.80
N TYR A 52 13.26 -3.51 2.87
CA TYR A 52 13.04 -2.06 2.83
C TYR A 52 14.33 -1.26 2.60
N GLN A 53 15.45 -1.72 3.15
CA GLN A 53 16.74 -1.12 2.89
C GLN A 53 17.14 -1.28 1.41
N HIS A 54 16.94 -2.46 0.81
CA HIS A 54 17.14 -2.69 -0.63
C HIS A 54 16.24 -1.78 -1.47
N THR A 55 14.97 -1.65 -1.12
CA THR A 55 14.03 -0.72 -1.79
C THR A 55 14.55 0.72 -1.82
N ILE A 56 15.13 1.20 -0.69
CA ILE A 56 15.72 2.53 -0.60
C ILE A 56 16.95 2.65 -1.52
N GLU A 57 17.81 1.63 -1.53
CA GLU A 57 19.03 1.58 -2.33
C GLU A 57 18.73 1.52 -3.84
N ASP A 58 17.67 0.82 -4.23
CA ASP A 58 17.18 0.77 -5.61
C ASP A 58 16.62 2.11 -6.09
N GLY A 59 16.21 2.97 -5.15
CA GLY A 59 15.68 4.28 -5.45
C GLY A 59 14.20 4.25 -5.83
N ALA A 60 13.38 3.34 -5.29
CA ALA A 60 11.93 3.38 -5.42
C ALA A 60 11.34 4.65 -4.78
N ASP A 61 10.12 5.01 -5.14
CA ASP A 61 9.44 6.19 -4.59
C ASP A 61 8.70 5.89 -3.31
N PHE A 62 8.16 4.68 -3.21
CA PHE A 62 7.44 4.16 -2.05
C PHE A 62 7.88 2.74 -1.73
N VAL A 63 7.86 2.43 -0.46
CA VAL A 63 7.84 1.05 0.03
C VAL A 63 6.44 0.75 0.57
N GLU A 64 5.85 -0.35 0.12
CA GLU A 64 4.60 -0.85 0.69
C GLU A 64 4.91 -1.73 1.90
N ILE A 65 4.07 -1.62 2.93
CA ILE A 65 4.19 -2.33 4.20
C ILE A 65 2.83 -2.75 4.74
N ASP A 66 2.75 -3.92 5.34
CA ASP A 66 1.52 -4.51 5.91
C ASP A 66 1.47 -4.33 7.43
N LEU A 67 0.56 -3.51 7.93
CA LEU A 67 0.47 -3.19 9.36
C LEU A 67 -0.53 -4.08 10.10
N ARG A 68 -0.04 -4.73 11.16
CA ARG A 68 -0.86 -5.56 12.06
C ARG A 68 -0.60 -5.26 13.52
N THR A 69 -1.47 -5.81 14.36
CA THR A 69 -1.47 -5.57 15.80
C THR A 69 -1.26 -6.87 16.59
N THR A 70 -0.35 -6.85 17.57
CA THR A 70 -0.14 -7.95 18.51
C THR A 70 -1.23 -7.97 19.59
N LYS A 71 -1.26 -9.04 20.39
CA LYS A 71 -2.20 -9.22 21.52
C LYS A 71 -2.19 -8.06 22.51
N ASP A 72 -1.04 -7.46 22.75
CA ASP A 72 -0.82 -6.32 23.63
C ASP A 72 -0.73 -4.99 22.87
N SER A 73 -1.39 -4.93 21.72
CA SER A 73 -1.58 -3.71 20.92
C SER A 73 -0.27 -3.06 20.42
N GLN A 74 0.78 -3.84 20.19
CA GLN A 74 1.99 -3.31 19.55
C GLN A 74 1.87 -3.45 18.02
N LEU A 75 2.31 -2.42 17.29
CA LEU A 75 2.25 -2.36 15.84
C LEU A 75 3.46 -3.07 15.22
N VAL A 76 3.19 -4.11 14.43
CA VAL A 76 4.19 -4.95 13.77
C VAL A 76 3.87 -5.11 12.28
N ILE A 77 4.87 -5.53 11.51
CA ILE A 77 4.76 -5.69 10.05
C ILE A 77 4.62 -7.17 9.71
N MET A 78 3.48 -7.52 9.08
CA MET A 78 3.19 -8.88 8.62
C MET A 78 2.01 -8.86 7.65
N HIS A 79 2.15 -9.49 6.49
CA HIS A 79 1.05 -9.52 5.52
C HIS A 79 -0.13 -10.36 6.04
N ASN A 80 0.09 -11.64 6.30
CA ASN A 80 -0.97 -12.52 6.76
C ASN A 80 -1.37 -12.23 8.21
N ASN A 81 -2.60 -12.54 8.58
CA ASN A 81 -3.00 -12.56 9.99
C ASN A 81 -2.31 -13.69 10.78
N THR A 82 -1.74 -14.68 10.08
CA THR A 82 -0.94 -15.78 10.65
C THR A 82 0.55 -15.59 10.35
N ILE A 83 1.41 -16.13 11.20
CA ILE A 83 2.86 -16.02 11.07
C ILE A 83 3.51 -17.17 10.31
N ASP A 84 2.74 -18.19 9.91
CA ASP A 84 3.24 -19.48 9.40
C ASP A 84 4.03 -19.32 8.08
N HIS A 85 3.52 -18.53 7.15
CA HIS A 85 4.17 -18.30 5.85
C HIS A 85 5.62 -17.81 6.01
N MET A 86 5.81 -16.73 6.77
CA MET A 86 7.11 -16.08 6.91
C MET A 86 8.04 -16.73 7.93
N THR A 87 7.51 -17.52 8.87
CA THR A 87 8.30 -18.02 10.01
C THR A 87 8.36 -19.53 10.08
N GLY A 88 7.45 -20.24 9.42
CA GLY A 88 7.24 -21.68 9.54
C GLY A 88 6.64 -22.09 10.90
N ARG A 89 6.14 -21.15 11.71
CA ARG A 89 5.45 -21.42 12.98
C ARG A 89 3.97 -21.10 12.81
N GLN A 90 3.12 -21.80 13.55
CA GLN A 90 1.67 -21.55 13.55
C GLN A 90 1.27 -20.51 14.60
N GLY A 91 0.19 -19.81 14.34
CA GLY A 91 -0.47 -18.86 15.24
C GLY A 91 -0.84 -17.55 14.52
N GLN A 92 -1.79 -16.83 15.09
CA GLN A 92 -2.17 -15.50 14.59
C GLN A 92 -1.27 -14.43 15.24
N VAL A 93 -0.99 -13.35 14.52
CA VAL A 93 -0.24 -12.20 15.05
C VAL A 93 -0.88 -11.71 16.35
N SER A 94 -2.21 -11.63 16.40
CA SER A 94 -3.01 -11.19 17.55
C SER A 94 -3.01 -12.16 18.75
N ASP A 95 -2.46 -13.37 18.61
CA ASP A 95 -2.33 -14.31 19.74
C ASP A 95 -1.04 -14.09 20.55
N PHE A 96 -0.04 -13.42 19.95
CA PHE A 96 1.27 -13.23 20.55
C PHE A 96 1.38 -11.89 21.28
N LEU A 97 1.98 -11.92 22.47
CA LEU A 97 2.54 -10.71 23.06
C LEU A 97 3.75 -10.24 22.26
N PHE A 98 4.00 -8.96 22.28
CA PHE A 98 5.10 -8.32 21.54
C PHE A 98 6.46 -8.98 21.82
N ASP A 99 6.81 -9.17 23.11
CA ASP A 99 8.08 -9.79 23.49
C ASP A 99 8.22 -11.21 22.92
N SER A 100 7.11 -11.93 22.78
CA SER A 100 7.11 -13.29 22.24
C SER A 100 7.28 -13.29 20.73
N ILE A 101 6.54 -12.42 20.00
CA ILE A 101 6.60 -12.37 18.53
C ILE A 101 7.97 -11.87 18.04
N ARG A 102 8.64 -10.99 18.79
CA ARG A 102 9.98 -10.49 18.46
C ARG A 102 11.08 -11.55 18.57
N GLN A 103 10.87 -12.65 19.28
CA GLN A 103 11.79 -13.79 19.32
C GLN A 103 11.63 -14.70 18.10
N ILE A 104 10.50 -14.62 17.40
CA ILE A 104 10.24 -15.39 16.21
C ILE A 104 10.99 -14.75 15.04
N LYS A 105 11.60 -15.61 14.19
CA LYS A 105 12.40 -15.14 13.07
C LYS A 105 11.67 -15.39 11.75
N VAL A 106 11.69 -14.37 10.91
CA VAL A 106 11.32 -14.44 9.49
C VAL A 106 12.46 -15.09 8.73
N ARG A 107 12.12 -15.94 7.79
CA ARG A 107 13.06 -16.62 6.88
C ARG A 107 12.44 -16.82 5.53
N GLU A 108 13.26 -16.90 4.49
CA GLU A 108 12.86 -17.35 3.17
C GLU A 108 13.37 -18.79 2.97
N PRO A 109 12.48 -19.79 2.91
CA PRO A 109 12.92 -21.19 2.81
C PRO A 109 13.69 -21.52 1.53
N LEU A 110 13.39 -20.81 0.42
CA LEU A 110 14.06 -21.01 -0.87
C LEU A 110 15.43 -20.31 -0.94
N HIS A 111 15.66 -19.34 -0.02
CA HIS A 111 16.89 -18.55 0.03
C HIS A 111 17.44 -18.49 1.47
N PRO A 112 17.91 -19.63 2.01
CA PRO A 112 18.43 -19.69 3.38
C PRO A 112 19.67 -18.80 3.60
N GLU A 113 20.37 -18.44 2.54
CA GLU A 113 21.49 -17.50 2.54
C GLU A 113 21.10 -16.08 2.94
N TRP A 114 19.83 -15.69 2.82
CA TRP A 114 19.35 -14.37 3.28
C TRP A 114 19.28 -14.26 4.82
N GLY A 115 19.43 -15.38 5.53
CA GLY A 115 19.51 -15.40 6.98
C GLY A 115 18.17 -15.29 7.68
N LEU A 116 18.23 -14.91 8.96
CA LEU A 116 17.08 -14.80 9.85
C LEU A 116 16.85 -13.34 10.25
N HIS A 117 15.64 -12.85 10.05
CA HIS A 117 15.24 -11.49 10.35
C HIS A 117 14.23 -11.43 11.50
N ALA A 118 14.21 -10.32 12.22
CA ALA A 118 13.13 -10.06 13.17
C ALA A 118 11.89 -9.56 12.43
N ILE A 119 10.70 -9.87 12.95
CA ILE A 119 9.47 -9.20 12.51
C ILE A 119 9.60 -7.71 12.87
N PRO A 120 9.56 -6.76 11.92
CA PRO A 120 9.75 -5.35 12.23
C PRO A 120 8.59 -4.77 13.04
N THR A 121 8.87 -3.78 13.85
CA THR A 121 7.85 -2.87 14.37
C THR A 121 7.58 -1.75 13.38
N PHE A 122 6.39 -1.17 13.44
CA PHE A 122 6.06 0.00 12.64
C PHE A 122 7.02 1.17 12.90
N LYS A 123 7.37 1.37 14.16
CA LYS A 123 8.35 2.38 14.58
C LYS A 123 9.73 2.20 13.93
N GLU A 124 10.23 0.97 13.85
CA GLU A 124 11.52 0.67 13.18
C GLU A 124 11.45 1.02 11.70
N VAL A 125 10.31 0.72 11.03
CA VAL A 125 10.10 1.05 9.61
C VAL A 125 10.02 2.56 9.40
N LEU A 126 9.23 3.28 10.22
CA LEU A 126 9.18 4.74 10.15
C LEU A 126 10.57 5.37 10.31
N GLN A 127 11.38 4.88 11.25
CA GLN A 127 12.76 5.36 11.46
C GLN A 127 13.67 5.07 10.26
N LEU A 128 13.55 3.89 9.66
CA LEU A 128 14.34 3.49 8.49
C LEU A 128 14.00 4.37 7.28
N CYS A 129 12.72 4.61 7.02
CA CYS A 129 12.21 5.32 5.84
C CYS A 129 12.37 6.83 5.93
N LYS A 130 12.42 7.40 7.15
CA LYS A 130 12.44 8.85 7.37
C LYS A 130 13.51 9.57 6.56
N GLY A 131 13.07 10.52 5.72
CA GLY A 131 13.93 11.32 4.84
C GLY A 131 14.57 10.56 3.68
N LYS A 132 14.19 9.31 3.44
CA LYS A 132 14.75 8.45 2.40
C LYS A 132 13.72 7.99 1.38
N ILE A 133 12.54 7.53 1.83
CA ILE A 133 11.50 6.96 0.99
C ILE A 133 10.12 7.20 1.61
N ASN A 134 9.09 7.29 0.79
CA ASN A 134 7.70 7.36 1.25
C ASN A 134 7.16 5.95 1.57
N ILE A 135 6.08 5.91 2.35
CA ILE A 135 5.43 4.67 2.77
C ILE A 135 4.03 4.58 2.16
N TYR A 136 3.73 3.47 1.53
CA TYR A 136 2.40 2.99 1.26
C TYR A 136 2.02 2.02 2.40
N LEU A 137 1.13 2.44 3.27
CA LEU A 137 0.70 1.70 4.43
C LEU A 137 -0.56 0.89 4.12
N ASP A 138 -0.42 -0.43 3.92
CA ASP A 138 -1.57 -1.34 3.89
C ASP A 138 -2.09 -1.56 5.31
N PHE A 139 -3.21 -0.89 5.63
CA PHE A 139 -3.77 -0.80 6.97
C PHE A 139 -4.72 -1.96 7.25
N LYS A 140 -4.21 -3.07 7.82
CA LYS A 140 -4.97 -4.31 8.01
C LYS A 140 -5.95 -4.24 9.20
N ASP A 141 -5.41 -4.25 10.42
CA ASP A 141 -6.21 -4.43 11.64
C ASP A 141 -5.76 -3.56 12.84
N ALA A 142 -4.97 -2.53 12.57
CA ALA A 142 -4.47 -1.64 13.61
C ALA A 142 -5.50 -0.57 14.03
N ALA A 143 -5.28 0.07 15.19
CA ALA A 143 -6.06 1.22 15.62
C ALA A 143 -5.55 2.49 14.93
N VAL A 144 -6.44 3.26 14.30
CA VAL A 144 -6.10 4.49 13.56
C VAL A 144 -5.39 5.50 14.45
N GLU A 145 -5.92 5.77 15.65
CA GLU A 145 -5.34 6.76 16.58
C GLU A 145 -3.88 6.42 16.97
N GLN A 146 -3.62 5.14 17.27
CA GLN A 146 -2.28 4.69 17.62
C GLN A 146 -1.33 4.81 16.42
N THR A 147 -1.77 4.35 15.25
CA THR A 147 -0.98 4.39 14.01
C THR A 147 -0.61 5.84 13.65
N TYR A 148 -1.60 6.72 13.66
CA TYR A 148 -1.37 8.14 13.37
C TYR A 148 -0.44 8.79 14.37
N LYS A 149 -0.58 8.48 15.67
CA LYS A 149 0.34 8.97 16.71
C LYS A 149 1.79 8.55 16.46
N GLU A 150 2.04 7.33 16.00
CA GLU A 150 3.40 6.88 15.65
C GLU A 150 3.94 7.62 14.42
N ILE A 151 3.10 7.82 13.37
CA ILE A 151 3.46 8.61 12.18
C ILE A 151 3.85 10.03 12.58
N VAL A 152 3.04 10.72 13.39
CA VAL A 152 3.31 12.09 13.88
C VAL A 152 4.58 12.12 14.74
N THR A 153 4.74 11.16 15.64
CA THR A 153 5.94 11.08 16.50
C THR A 153 7.22 10.90 15.66
N ALA A 154 7.13 10.17 14.55
CA ALA A 154 8.23 10.02 13.61
C ALA A 154 8.44 11.28 12.73
N GLY A 155 7.45 12.18 12.62
CA GLY A 155 7.44 13.32 11.70
C GLY A 155 7.38 12.87 10.25
N MET A 156 6.49 11.90 9.95
CA MET A 156 6.34 11.26 8.63
C MET A 156 4.96 11.53 8.01
N GLU A 157 4.18 12.51 8.53
CA GLU A 157 2.80 12.79 8.09
C GLU A 157 2.70 13.15 6.61
N ASN A 158 3.76 13.72 6.06
CA ASN A 158 3.82 14.07 4.64
C ASN A 158 4.47 12.99 3.76
N ASN A 159 4.72 11.80 4.31
CA ASN A 159 5.45 10.73 3.64
C ASN A 159 4.70 9.39 3.67
N VAL A 160 3.46 9.39 4.15
CA VAL A 160 2.63 8.18 4.24
C VAL A 160 1.35 8.37 3.44
N VAL A 161 0.96 7.35 2.70
CA VAL A 161 -0.40 7.15 2.16
C VAL A 161 -0.97 5.90 2.79
N VAL A 162 -2.29 5.85 3.02
CA VAL A 162 -2.92 4.73 3.71
C VAL A 162 -3.91 4.03 2.78
N TYR A 163 -3.68 2.74 2.55
CA TYR A 163 -4.62 1.88 1.86
C TYR A 163 -5.67 1.34 2.84
N ILE A 164 -6.92 1.51 2.46
CA ILE A 164 -8.10 1.17 3.25
C ILE A 164 -8.64 -0.19 2.83
N ASN A 165 -8.67 -1.14 3.77
CA ASN A 165 -9.20 -2.48 3.55
C ASN A 165 -10.70 -2.59 3.86
N GLU A 166 -11.19 -1.79 4.83
CA GLU A 166 -12.57 -1.90 5.32
C GLU A 166 -13.25 -0.52 5.33
N PRO A 167 -14.54 -0.43 4.98
CA PRO A 167 -15.24 0.86 4.86
C PRO A 167 -15.19 1.73 6.12
N HIS A 168 -15.22 1.13 7.33
CA HIS A 168 -15.18 1.88 8.58
C HIS A 168 -13.83 2.60 8.79
N GLN A 169 -12.74 2.02 8.28
CA GLN A 169 -11.40 2.62 8.36
C GLN A 169 -11.35 3.97 7.61
N PHE A 170 -12.09 4.08 6.49
CA PHE A 170 -12.14 5.32 5.72
C PHE A 170 -12.71 6.49 6.55
N GLU A 171 -13.78 6.23 7.30
CA GLU A 171 -14.41 7.23 8.17
C GLU A 171 -13.51 7.57 9.37
N GLU A 172 -12.87 6.56 9.97
CA GLU A 172 -11.96 6.76 11.11
C GLU A 172 -10.74 7.58 10.71
N TRP A 173 -10.06 7.23 9.63
CA TRP A 173 -8.93 7.98 9.12
C TRP A 173 -9.31 9.41 8.73
N GLY A 174 -10.42 9.60 8.03
CA GLY A 174 -10.93 10.92 7.66
C GLY A 174 -11.25 11.81 8.86
N THR A 175 -11.61 11.22 10.00
CA THR A 175 -11.91 11.94 11.24
C THR A 175 -10.65 12.24 12.07
N ILE A 176 -9.78 11.25 12.25
CA ILE A 176 -8.62 11.32 13.16
C ILE A 176 -7.41 11.98 12.48
N ALA A 177 -7.22 11.71 11.21
CA ALA A 177 -6.04 12.13 10.44
C ALA A 177 -6.40 12.67 9.05
N PRO A 178 -7.22 13.73 8.95
CA PRO A 178 -7.79 14.22 7.68
C PRO A 178 -6.74 14.70 6.67
N ASN A 179 -5.48 14.84 7.08
CA ASN A 179 -4.38 15.26 6.21
C ASN A 179 -3.62 14.08 5.59
N ILE A 180 -3.86 12.86 6.04
CA ILE A 180 -3.23 11.66 5.48
C ILE A 180 -4.01 11.23 4.23
N PRO A 181 -3.36 11.10 3.06
CA PRO A 181 -4.02 10.63 1.85
C PRO A 181 -4.53 9.20 1.99
N LEU A 182 -5.77 8.98 1.56
CA LEU A 182 -6.42 7.68 1.60
C LEU A 182 -6.52 7.07 0.20
N MET A 183 -6.30 5.78 0.13
CA MET A 183 -6.30 4.99 -1.09
C MET A 183 -7.24 3.79 -0.96
N ILE A 184 -7.95 3.48 -2.01
CA ILE A 184 -8.82 2.30 -2.11
C ILE A 184 -8.61 1.59 -3.44
N SER A 185 -8.86 0.28 -3.48
CA SER A 185 -8.97 -0.44 -4.75
C SER A 185 -10.18 0.01 -5.54
N LEU A 186 -10.04 -0.01 -6.88
CA LEU A 186 -11.17 0.28 -7.78
C LEU A 186 -12.29 -0.74 -7.55
N PRO A 187 -13.52 -0.31 -7.22
CA PRO A 187 -14.64 -1.23 -7.12
C PRO A 187 -14.89 -1.93 -8.46
N LYS A 188 -15.04 -3.25 -8.45
CA LYS A 188 -15.18 -4.09 -9.68
C LYS A 188 -16.34 -3.68 -10.60
N ALA A 189 -17.34 -2.98 -10.05
CA ALA A 189 -18.48 -2.47 -10.80
C ALA A 189 -18.14 -1.28 -11.70
N ILE A 190 -17.03 -0.57 -11.44
CA ILE A 190 -16.65 0.66 -12.18
C ILE A 190 -15.94 0.26 -13.47
N LYS A 191 -16.58 0.49 -14.61
CA LYS A 191 -16.05 0.14 -15.95
C LYS A 191 -16.11 1.29 -16.95
N THR A 192 -16.87 2.34 -16.67
CA THR A 192 -17.11 3.47 -17.56
C THR A 192 -16.63 4.79 -16.94
N LYS A 193 -16.41 5.80 -17.80
CA LYS A 193 -16.11 7.17 -17.35
C LYS A 193 -17.18 7.72 -16.41
N ALA A 194 -18.46 7.50 -16.72
CA ALA A 194 -19.56 8.02 -15.89
C ALA A 194 -19.56 7.43 -14.47
N GLU A 195 -19.35 6.12 -14.34
CA GLU A 195 -19.25 5.43 -13.05
C GLU A 195 -18.02 5.90 -12.26
N MET A 196 -16.88 6.07 -12.91
CA MET A 196 -15.67 6.60 -12.28
C MET A 196 -15.89 8.03 -11.76
N VAL A 197 -16.47 8.90 -12.58
CA VAL A 197 -16.79 10.28 -12.15
C VAL A 197 -17.74 10.26 -10.95
N GLN A 198 -18.79 9.44 -10.99
CA GLN A 198 -19.73 9.29 -9.89
C GLN A 198 -19.04 8.80 -8.60
N LEU A 199 -18.16 7.81 -8.70
CA LEU A 199 -17.36 7.30 -7.55
C LEU A 199 -16.57 8.44 -6.89
N LEU A 200 -15.79 9.17 -7.70
CA LEU A 200 -14.90 10.22 -7.24
C LEU A 200 -15.62 11.52 -6.80
N GLU A 201 -16.86 11.72 -7.21
CA GLU A 201 -17.73 12.79 -6.70
C GLU A 201 -18.44 12.41 -5.40
N THR A 202 -18.62 11.11 -5.17
CA THR A 202 -19.30 10.61 -3.97
C THR A 202 -18.33 10.48 -2.78
N PHE A 203 -17.09 10.06 -3.05
CA PHE A 203 -16.09 9.78 -2.02
C PHE A 203 -14.84 10.66 -2.25
N ASN A 204 -14.30 11.18 -1.15
CA ASN A 204 -13.04 11.93 -1.18
C ASN A 204 -11.85 10.96 -1.19
N ILE A 205 -11.62 10.34 -2.35
CA ILE A 205 -10.54 9.39 -2.59
C ILE A 205 -9.33 10.17 -3.12
N ASP A 206 -8.17 10.02 -2.51
CA ASP A 206 -6.95 10.69 -2.93
C ASP A 206 -6.18 9.90 -3.98
N ILE A 207 -6.24 8.56 -3.92
CA ILE A 207 -5.53 7.65 -4.82
C ILE A 207 -6.42 6.44 -5.08
N LEU A 208 -6.44 5.96 -6.32
CA LEU A 208 -7.03 4.67 -6.69
C LEU A 208 -5.93 3.62 -6.84
N ASP A 209 -6.22 2.43 -6.34
CA ASP A 209 -5.36 1.25 -6.36
C ASP A 209 -6.09 0.03 -6.94
N GLY A 210 -5.50 -1.16 -6.86
CA GLY A 210 -6.06 -2.44 -7.30
C GLY A 210 -5.41 -2.97 -8.58
N ASP A 211 -5.82 -4.17 -8.97
CA ASP A 211 -5.25 -4.87 -10.11
C ASP A 211 -5.37 -4.05 -11.40
N TYR A 212 -4.25 -3.86 -12.11
CA TYR A 212 -4.22 -3.07 -13.35
C TYR A 212 -5.23 -3.56 -14.40
N THR A 213 -5.60 -4.84 -14.40
CA THR A 213 -6.58 -5.42 -15.33
C THR A 213 -8.02 -4.98 -15.04
N GLU A 214 -8.28 -4.39 -13.90
CA GLU A 214 -9.59 -3.83 -13.55
C GLU A 214 -9.81 -2.45 -14.21
N TYR A 215 -8.73 -1.81 -14.65
CA TYR A 215 -8.74 -0.51 -15.33
C TYR A 215 -8.83 -0.65 -16.85
N ASN A 216 -9.28 0.42 -17.47
CA ASN A 216 -9.21 0.64 -18.91
C ASN A 216 -8.87 2.12 -19.17
N THR A 217 -8.55 2.44 -20.42
CA THR A 217 -8.15 3.81 -20.80
C THR A 217 -9.21 4.87 -20.43
N GLU A 218 -10.48 4.52 -20.51
CA GLU A 218 -11.60 5.44 -20.20
C GLU A 218 -11.64 5.77 -18.71
N THR A 219 -11.54 4.76 -17.84
CA THR A 219 -11.55 4.94 -16.37
C THR A 219 -10.29 5.65 -15.89
N VAL A 220 -9.12 5.34 -16.43
CA VAL A 220 -7.85 6.02 -16.10
C VAL A 220 -7.90 7.49 -16.50
N LEU A 221 -8.41 7.82 -17.70
CA LEU A 221 -8.56 9.21 -18.13
C LEU A 221 -9.56 9.96 -17.25
N ALA A 222 -10.67 9.32 -16.86
CA ALA A 222 -11.64 9.93 -15.96
C ALA A 222 -11.06 10.26 -14.58
N ALA A 223 -10.28 9.35 -14.00
CA ALA A 223 -9.57 9.58 -12.74
C ALA A 223 -8.57 10.75 -12.87
N LYS A 224 -7.81 10.77 -13.96
CA LYS A 224 -6.86 11.85 -14.27
C LYS A 224 -7.54 13.22 -14.43
N GLU A 225 -8.70 13.30 -15.11
CA GLU A 225 -9.49 14.53 -15.21
C GLU A 225 -9.93 15.04 -13.83
N LYS A 226 -10.20 14.15 -12.90
CA LYS A 226 -10.51 14.45 -11.49
C LYS A 226 -9.28 14.68 -10.62
N LYS A 227 -8.06 14.57 -11.18
CA LYS A 227 -6.76 14.69 -10.49
C LYS A 227 -6.51 13.61 -9.42
N VAL A 228 -7.16 12.46 -9.53
CA VAL A 228 -6.93 11.30 -8.70
C VAL A 228 -6.00 10.36 -9.46
N PRO A 229 -4.75 10.14 -8.99
CA PRO A 229 -3.84 9.20 -9.63
C PRO A 229 -4.28 7.76 -9.41
N VAL A 230 -3.90 6.89 -10.36
CA VAL A 230 -4.06 5.45 -10.24
C VAL A 230 -2.67 4.85 -10.00
N TRP A 231 -2.52 4.15 -8.89
CA TRP A 231 -1.34 3.38 -8.52
C TRP A 231 -1.73 1.91 -8.48
N ALA A 232 -1.50 1.21 -9.58
CA ALA A 232 -2.06 -0.12 -9.75
C ALA A 232 -1.07 -1.22 -9.34
N ASP A 233 -1.66 -2.32 -8.87
CA ASP A 233 -0.99 -3.58 -8.64
C ASP A 233 -0.63 -4.23 -9.97
N ILE A 234 0.66 -4.51 -10.15
CA ILE A 234 1.17 -5.20 -11.33
C ILE A 234 1.89 -6.51 -10.98
N GLN A 235 1.84 -6.89 -9.70
CA GLN A 235 2.45 -8.14 -9.22
C GLN A 235 1.78 -9.33 -9.93
N SER A 236 2.59 -10.16 -10.53
CA SER A 236 2.14 -11.39 -11.14
C SER A 236 3.34 -12.32 -11.39
N PRO A 237 3.11 -13.64 -11.56
CA PRO A 237 4.20 -14.55 -11.94
C PRO A 237 4.90 -14.20 -13.24
N ASP A 238 4.21 -13.45 -14.12
CA ASP A 238 4.70 -13.02 -15.43
C ASP A 238 5.04 -11.52 -15.46
N GLU A 239 5.23 -10.88 -14.30
CA GLU A 239 5.60 -9.47 -14.22
C GLU A 239 6.88 -9.21 -15.01
N GLY A 240 6.79 -8.23 -15.94
CA GLY A 240 7.91 -7.91 -16.79
C GLY A 240 7.60 -6.87 -17.88
N PRO A 241 8.53 -6.69 -18.85
CA PRO A 241 8.48 -5.59 -19.82
C PRO A 241 7.20 -5.47 -20.63
N ASP A 242 6.55 -6.58 -20.99
CA ASP A 242 5.32 -6.55 -21.78
C ASP A 242 4.15 -5.99 -20.97
N GLN A 243 4.00 -6.45 -19.72
CA GLN A 243 3.04 -5.94 -18.78
C GLN A 243 3.31 -4.47 -18.44
N TRP A 244 4.57 -4.12 -18.16
CA TRP A 244 4.94 -2.74 -17.86
C TRP A 244 4.63 -1.78 -19.02
N ASN A 245 4.87 -2.22 -20.28
CA ASN A 245 4.47 -1.43 -21.46
C ASN A 245 2.94 -1.24 -21.54
N ALA A 246 2.16 -2.28 -21.26
CA ALA A 246 0.70 -2.21 -21.30
C ALA A 246 0.16 -1.19 -20.30
N VAL A 247 0.63 -1.22 -19.05
CA VAL A 247 0.16 -0.30 -17.99
C VAL A 247 0.61 1.14 -18.24
N LEU A 248 1.82 1.36 -18.75
CA LEU A 248 2.30 2.69 -19.14
C LEU A 248 1.48 3.26 -20.31
N THR A 249 1.07 2.42 -21.26
CA THR A 249 0.22 2.83 -22.38
C THR A 249 -1.18 3.23 -21.92
N MET A 250 -1.71 2.62 -20.87
CA MET A 250 -2.97 3.05 -20.23
C MET A 250 -2.85 4.40 -19.51
N GLY A 251 -1.63 4.84 -19.21
CA GLY A 251 -1.37 6.13 -18.54
C GLY A 251 -1.46 6.08 -17.02
N LEU A 252 -1.20 4.92 -16.41
CA LEU A 252 -1.13 4.78 -14.97
C LEU A 252 0.01 5.63 -14.37
N ALA A 253 -0.21 6.18 -13.19
CA ALA A 253 0.72 7.11 -12.53
C ALA A 253 1.68 6.44 -11.55
N GLY A 254 1.32 5.25 -11.03
CA GLY A 254 2.12 4.48 -10.10
C GLY A 254 1.94 2.98 -10.33
N LEU A 255 2.98 2.22 -10.03
CA LEU A 255 3.04 0.78 -10.26
C LEU A 255 3.59 0.08 -9.01
N GLN A 256 2.79 -0.76 -8.40
CA GLN A 256 3.22 -1.61 -7.28
C GLN A 256 3.75 -2.94 -7.83
N SER A 257 5.02 -3.24 -7.55
CA SER A 257 5.80 -4.27 -8.23
C SER A 257 6.49 -5.21 -7.24
N ASP A 258 6.57 -6.50 -7.60
CA ASP A 258 7.41 -7.50 -6.93
C ASP A 258 8.88 -7.43 -7.41
N HIS A 259 9.13 -6.70 -8.52
CA HIS A 259 10.46 -6.53 -9.12
C HIS A 259 10.85 -5.05 -9.25
N PRO A 260 10.88 -4.27 -8.13
CA PRO A 260 11.00 -2.81 -8.18
C PRO A 260 12.28 -2.36 -8.87
N LYS A 261 13.42 -3.02 -8.63
CA LYS A 261 14.69 -2.68 -9.28
C LYS A 261 14.64 -2.88 -10.80
N ALA A 262 14.11 -4.01 -11.26
CA ALA A 262 13.99 -4.29 -12.69
C ALA A 262 13.03 -3.31 -13.39
N LEU A 263 11.90 -2.95 -12.73
CA LEU A 263 10.97 -1.94 -13.22
C LEU A 263 11.64 -0.55 -13.31
N ILE A 264 12.42 -0.15 -12.32
CA ILE A 264 13.18 1.11 -12.33
C ILE A 264 14.15 1.14 -13.52
N ASP A 265 14.94 0.09 -13.70
CA ASP A 265 15.89 0.00 -14.82
C ASP A 265 15.20 0.08 -16.18
N PHE A 266 14.04 -0.57 -16.29
CA PHE A 266 13.21 -0.51 -17.50
C PHE A 266 12.69 0.91 -17.76
N LEU A 267 12.24 1.64 -16.75
CA LEU A 267 11.75 3.01 -16.88
C LEU A 267 12.88 3.98 -17.24
N ILE A 268 14.07 3.82 -16.64
CA ILE A 268 15.27 4.61 -16.96
C ILE A 268 15.68 4.40 -18.42
N ALA A 269 15.73 3.14 -18.87
CA ALA A 269 16.10 2.81 -20.26
C ALA A 269 15.16 3.44 -21.31
N ARG A 270 13.94 3.85 -20.91
CA ARG A 270 12.94 4.54 -21.76
C ARG A 270 12.89 6.05 -21.57
N GLY A 271 13.72 6.60 -20.68
CA GLY A 271 13.72 8.04 -20.36
C GLY A 271 12.42 8.50 -19.65
N ILE A 272 11.73 7.59 -18.96
CA ILE A 272 10.51 7.88 -18.18
C ILE A 272 10.89 8.31 -16.76
N ARG A 273 12.04 7.80 -16.29
CA ARG A 273 12.55 8.04 -14.94
C ARG A 273 13.98 8.56 -14.95
#